data_735538cede3ca5afc0d997c38b9d9808
#
_entry.id   735538cede3ca5afc0d997c38b9d9808
#
_cell.length_a   1.000
_cell.length_b   1.000
_cell.length_c   1.000
_cell.angle_alpha   90.00
_cell.angle_beta   90.00
_cell.angle_gamma   90.00
#
_symmetry.space_group_name_H-M   'P 1'
#
loop_
_entity.id
_entity.type
_entity.pdbx_description
1 polymer ?
#
loop_
_entity_poly.entity_id
_entity_poly.type
_entity_poly.pdbx_seq_one_letter_code
_entity_poly.pdbx_strand_id
1 'polypeptide(L)'
;MAEKKFFPMMPETSWWALRQQFKKTIPATVSISYLKSLLGLTSDQSARNILSPLKQMKIIDEEGKPLPRANDWRNDDKYPQVCKEILLEVYPSDLLDLFPDDDIDTAVAKNWFMDVCALGASGASKTAATFSLLKSGKIKDMLEKNVVKKTKNSSPVKSEAVKKQNISVEKMTLQENSG
;
A
#
# COMPACT_ATOMS: atom_id res chain seq x y z
N MET A 1 13.05 8.77 29.41
CA MET A 1 13.01 7.66 28.43
C MET A 1 11.92 7.96 27.42
N ALA A 2 12.31 8.13 26.16
CA ALA A 2 11.33 8.33 25.11
C ALA A 2 10.59 7.01 24.85
N GLU A 3 9.29 6.99 25.03
CA GLU A 3 8.46 5.87 24.61
C GLU A 3 8.58 5.70 23.10
N LYS A 4 8.86 4.48 22.65
CA LYS A 4 8.82 4.18 21.22
C LYS A 4 7.41 4.42 20.69
N LYS A 5 7.26 5.45 19.90
CA LYS A 5 6.00 5.70 19.19
C LYS A 5 5.91 4.76 17.98
N PHE A 6 4.84 4.01 17.94
CA PHE A 6 4.54 3.14 16.78
C PHE A 6 3.39 3.77 15.99
N PHE A 7 3.60 3.89 14.70
CA PHE A 7 2.57 4.38 13.79
C PHE A 7 2.02 3.25 12.93
N PRO A 8 0.82 3.39 12.37
CA PRO A 8 0.24 2.36 11.51
C PRO A 8 1.17 1.97 10.36
N MET A 9 1.33 0.68 10.16
CA MET A 9 2.15 0.14 9.08
C MET A 9 1.38 -1.04 8.47
N MET A 10 0.87 -0.87 7.26
CA MET A 10 0.10 -1.87 6.56
C MET A 10 0.53 -1.92 5.09
N PRO A 11 0.79 -3.13 4.53
CA PRO A 11 1.05 -3.24 3.10
C PRO A 11 -0.11 -2.68 2.27
N GLU A 12 0.19 -1.96 1.22
CA GLU A 12 -0.81 -1.36 0.34
C GLU A 12 -1.78 -2.40 -0.23
N THR A 13 -1.27 -3.56 -0.61
CA THR A 13 -2.09 -4.67 -1.10
C THR A 13 -3.13 -5.13 -0.09
N SER A 14 -2.74 -5.22 1.18
CA SER A 14 -3.66 -5.57 2.28
C SER A 14 -4.69 -4.48 2.53
N TRP A 15 -4.27 -3.22 2.47
CA TRP A 15 -5.15 -2.06 2.61
C TRP A 15 -6.31 -2.11 1.61
N TRP A 16 -5.99 -2.26 0.33
CA TRP A 16 -7.01 -2.28 -0.72
C TRP A 16 -7.85 -3.54 -0.71
N ALA A 17 -7.25 -4.71 -0.41
CA ALA A 17 -7.98 -5.96 -0.30
C ALA A 17 -9.02 -5.93 0.82
N LEU A 18 -8.65 -5.41 2.00
CA LEU A 18 -9.57 -5.21 3.12
C LEU A 18 -10.68 -4.23 2.77
N ARG A 19 -10.31 -3.12 2.15
CA ARG A 19 -11.27 -2.09 1.76
C ARG A 19 -12.28 -2.64 0.74
N GLN A 20 -11.84 -3.40 -0.24
CA GLN A 20 -12.71 -4.06 -1.22
C GLN A 20 -13.67 -5.06 -0.54
N GLN A 21 -13.18 -5.82 0.42
CA GLN A 21 -14.02 -6.74 1.17
C GLN A 21 -15.05 -5.99 2.03
N PHE A 22 -14.66 -4.91 2.67
CA PHE A 22 -15.56 -4.08 3.48
C PHE A 22 -16.64 -3.39 2.61
N LYS A 23 -16.36 -3.09 1.35
CA LYS A 23 -17.36 -2.61 0.39
C LYS A 23 -18.44 -3.66 0.14
N LYS A 24 -18.05 -4.93 0.06
CA LYS A 24 -19.01 -6.03 -0.13
C LYS A 24 -19.80 -6.29 1.14
N THR A 25 -19.11 -6.49 2.23
CA THR A 25 -19.71 -6.74 3.54
C THR A 25 -18.71 -6.43 4.66
N ILE A 26 -19.19 -5.81 5.72
CA ILE A 26 -18.39 -5.60 6.92
C ILE A 26 -18.59 -6.82 7.83
N PRO A 27 -17.50 -7.51 8.25
CA PRO A 27 -17.63 -8.65 9.14
C PRO A 27 -18.08 -8.23 10.54
N ALA A 28 -18.70 -9.12 11.28
CA ALA A 28 -19.03 -8.86 12.69
C ALA A 28 -17.76 -8.69 13.55
N THR A 29 -16.69 -9.40 13.21
CA THR A 29 -15.40 -9.31 13.90
C THR A 29 -14.26 -9.56 12.91
N VAL A 30 -13.25 -8.71 12.95
CA VAL A 30 -12.00 -8.91 12.20
C VAL A 30 -11.04 -9.69 13.10
N SER A 31 -10.97 -11.00 12.89
CA SER A 31 -10.11 -11.90 13.66
C SER A 31 -8.83 -12.25 12.89
N ILE A 32 -7.88 -12.87 13.58
CA ILE A 32 -6.68 -13.44 12.96
C ILE A 32 -7.06 -14.42 11.85
N SER A 33 -7.99 -15.33 12.14
CA SER A 33 -8.50 -16.30 11.19
C SER A 33 -9.13 -15.64 9.96
N TYR A 34 -9.93 -14.61 10.17
CA TYR A 34 -10.54 -13.82 9.09
C TYR A 34 -9.48 -13.21 8.17
N LEU A 35 -8.47 -12.56 8.75
CA LEU A 35 -7.39 -11.92 7.97
C LEU A 35 -6.52 -12.94 7.24
N LYS A 36 -6.21 -14.07 7.87
CA LYS A 36 -5.45 -15.15 7.22
C LYS A 36 -6.18 -15.66 5.98
N SER A 37 -7.46 -15.91 6.10
CA SER A 37 -8.29 -16.40 4.99
C SER A 37 -8.44 -15.37 3.88
N LEU A 38 -8.74 -14.12 4.24
CA LEU A 38 -8.98 -13.05 3.26
C LEU A 38 -7.72 -12.68 2.49
N LEU A 39 -6.59 -12.56 3.18
CA LEU A 39 -5.33 -12.06 2.62
C LEU A 39 -4.35 -13.19 2.24
N GLY A 40 -4.72 -14.45 2.45
CA GLY A 40 -3.85 -15.59 2.17
C GLY A 40 -2.60 -15.61 3.03
N LEU A 41 -2.70 -15.18 4.30
CA LEU A 41 -1.57 -15.12 5.21
C LEU A 41 -1.32 -16.50 5.84
N THR A 42 -0.05 -16.87 5.94
CA THR A 42 0.35 -18.19 6.47
C THR A 42 0.58 -18.18 7.97
N SER A 43 0.92 -17.03 8.56
CA SER A 43 1.22 -16.95 9.99
C SER A 43 0.26 -16.03 10.74
N ASP A 44 0.06 -16.35 12.02
CA ASP A 44 -0.74 -15.51 12.92
C ASP A 44 -0.07 -14.14 13.15
N GLN A 45 1.26 -14.11 13.16
CA GLN A 45 2.00 -12.86 13.34
C GLN A 45 1.74 -11.89 12.17
N SER A 46 1.69 -12.39 10.95
CA SER A 46 1.35 -11.56 9.78
C SER A 46 -0.06 -10.97 9.92
N ALA A 47 -1.02 -11.75 10.41
CA ALA A 47 -2.37 -11.26 10.67
C ALA A 47 -2.40 -10.20 11.79
N ARG A 48 -1.66 -10.41 12.88
CA ARG A 48 -1.54 -9.42 13.96
C ARG A 48 -0.94 -8.11 13.47
N ASN A 49 0.01 -8.19 12.54
CA ASN A 49 0.61 -7.01 11.92
C ASN A 49 -0.39 -6.19 11.08
N ILE A 50 -1.48 -6.80 10.66
CA ILE A 50 -2.60 -6.10 9.99
C ILE A 50 -3.64 -5.62 11.00
N LEU A 51 -3.93 -6.40 12.03
CA LEU A 51 -4.87 -6.01 13.10
C LEU A 51 -4.42 -4.75 13.83
N SER A 52 -3.13 -4.65 14.16
CA SER A 52 -2.60 -3.54 14.93
C SER A 52 -2.86 -2.17 14.28
N PRO A 53 -2.52 -1.93 12.99
CA PRO A 53 -2.83 -0.65 12.36
C PRO A 53 -4.33 -0.37 12.24
N LEU A 54 -5.17 -1.39 12.05
CA LEU A 54 -6.63 -1.21 12.02
C LEU A 54 -7.15 -0.68 13.34
N LYS A 55 -6.62 -1.18 14.46
CA LYS A 55 -6.94 -0.70 15.81
C LYS A 55 -6.42 0.71 16.05
N GLN A 56 -5.18 0.99 15.65
CA GLN A 56 -4.56 2.31 15.81
C GLN A 56 -5.35 3.39 15.07
N MET A 57 -5.86 3.07 13.88
CA MET A 57 -6.67 3.98 13.08
C MET A 57 -8.14 4.01 13.50
N LYS A 58 -8.52 3.23 14.51
CA LYS A 58 -9.89 3.12 15.02
C LYS A 58 -10.91 2.71 13.95
N ILE A 59 -10.48 1.88 13.00
CA ILE A 59 -11.37 1.22 12.06
C ILE A 59 -12.07 0.05 12.75
N ILE A 60 -11.35 -0.62 13.66
CA ILE A 60 -11.88 -1.65 14.55
C ILE A 60 -11.51 -1.29 16.01
N ASP A 61 -12.25 -1.86 16.95
CA ASP A 61 -11.95 -1.71 18.38
C ASP A 61 -10.90 -2.74 18.83
N GLU A 62 -10.59 -2.76 20.15
CA GLU A 62 -9.59 -3.67 20.72
C GLU A 62 -9.99 -5.15 20.59
N GLU A 63 -11.28 -5.44 20.47
CA GLU A 63 -11.81 -6.81 20.28
C GLU A 63 -11.90 -7.21 18.80
N GLY A 64 -11.61 -6.30 17.87
CA GLY A 64 -11.68 -6.55 16.45
C GLY A 64 -13.06 -6.25 15.83
N LYS A 65 -13.96 -5.64 16.58
CA LYS A 65 -15.27 -5.24 16.07
C LYS A 65 -15.18 -3.96 15.26
N PRO A 66 -15.78 -3.91 14.06
CA PRO A 66 -15.79 -2.70 13.26
C PRO A 66 -16.46 -1.54 13.98
N LEU A 67 -15.80 -0.40 13.99
CA LEU A 67 -16.32 0.86 14.52
C LEU A 67 -17.07 1.62 13.41
N PRO A 68 -17.86 2.67 13.74
CA PRO A 68 -18.56 3.48 12.74
C PRO A 68 -17.64 4.00 11.62
N ARG A 69 -16.39 4.29 11.94
CA ARG A 69 -15.37 4.70 10.95
C ARG A 69 -15.18 3.67 9.83
N ALA A 70 -15.37 2.37 10.10
CA ALA A 70 -15.29 1.33 9.08
C ALA A 70 -16.30 1.53 7.94
N ASN A 71 -17.50 2.00 8.26
CA ASN A 71 -18.53 2.35 7.26
C ASN A 71 -18.11 3.51 6.38
N ASP A 72 -17.50 4.53 6.97
CA ASP A 72 -17.03 5.70 6.25
C ASP A 72 -15.77 5.38 5.45
N TRP A 73 -14.89 4.56 5.99
CA TRP A 73 -13.67 4.12 5.33
C TRP A 73 -13.94 3.31 4.05
N ARG A 74 -14.97 2.47 4.04
CA ARG A 74 -15.36 1.71 2.84
C ARG A 74 -16.06 2.54 1.79
N ASN A 75 -16.64 3.67 2.17
CA ASN A 75 -17.38 4.56 1.28
C ASN A 75 -16.40 5.46 0.53
N ASP A 76 -16.42 5.41 -0.80
CA ASP A 76 -15.49 6.15 -1.65
C ASP A 76 -15.63 7.67 -1.48
N ASP A 77 -16.84 8.16 -1.27
CA ASP A 77 -17.10 9.60 -1.09
C ASP A 77 -16.60 10.12 0.26
N LYS A 78 -16.58 9.27 1.28
CA LYS A 78 -16.14 9.63 2.63
C LYS A 78 -14.68 9.28 2.89
N TYR A 79 -14.08 8.44 2.08
CA TYR A 79 -12.72 7.94 2.25
C TYR A 79 -11.69 9.07 2.45
N PRO A 80 -11.67 10.15 1.62
CA PRO A 80 -10.70 11.23 1.83
C PRO A 80 -10.85 11.89 3.21
N GLN A 81 -12.06 12.07 3.68
CA GLN A 81 -12.33 12.67 4.99
C GLN A 81 -11.84 11.76 6.12
N VAL A 82 -12.10 10.46 6.02
CA VAL A 82 -11.61 9.47 7.00
C VAL A 82 -10.08 9.47 7.06
N CYS A 83 -9.41 9.54 5.93
CA CYS A 83 -7.95 9.65 5.89
C CYS A 83 -7.45 10.89 6.64
N LYS A 84 -8.09 12.05 6.46
CA LYS A 84 -7.75 13.28 7.19
C LYS A 84 -7.95 13.14 8.70
N GLU A 85 -9.06 12.54 9.11
CA GLU A 85 -9.34 12.31 10.53
C GLU A 85 -8.29 11.41 11.18
N ILE A 86 -7.91 10.32 10.49
CA ILE A 86 -6.86 9.42 10.96
C ILE A 86 -5.52 10.16 11.08
N LEU A 87 -5.18 10.98 10.09
CA LEU A 87 -3.94 11.76 10.12
C LEU A 87 -3.88 12.69 11.35
N LEU A 88 -4.96 13.39 11.63
CA LEU A 88 -5.03 14.32 12.75
C LEU A 88 -5.02 13.62 14.11
N GLU A 89 -5.59 12.41 14.19
CA GLU A 89 -5.65 11.66 15.44
C GLU A 89 -4.38 10.88 15.74
N VAL A 90 -3.76 10.29 14.72
CA VAL A 90 -2.67 9.32 14.87
C VAL A 90 -1.30 9.97 14.78
N TYR A 91 -1.13 10.96 13.90
CA TYR A 91 0.17 11.56 13.61
C TYR A 91 0.34 12.91 14.32
N PRO A 92 1.56 13.22 14.78
CA PRO A 92 1.82 14.49 15.44
C PRO A 92 1.85 15.66 14.44
N SER A 93 1.57 16.86 14.94
CA SER A 93 1.51 18.08 14.13
C SER A 93 2.84 18.38 13.43
N ASP A 94 3.97 18.15 14.11
CA ASP A 94 5.30 18.39 13.55
C ASP A 94 5.58 17.57 12.29
N LEU A 95 5.06 16.33 12.22
CA LEU A 95 5.12 15.53 11.00
C LEU A 95 4.20 16.10 9.93
N LEU A 96 2.97 16.45 10.28
CA LEU A 96 2.00 17.00 9.34
C LEU A 96 2.44 18.33 8.75
N ASP A 97 3.12 19.15 9.57
CA ASP A 97 3.65 20.45 9.14
C ASP A 97 4.78 20.34 8.10
N LEU A 98 5.49 19.21 8.08
CA LEU A 98 6.48 18.93 7.04
C LEU A 98 5.85 18.72 5.66
N PHE A 99 4.58 18.33 5.63
CA PHE A 99 3.86 17.98 4.40
C PHE A 99 2.53 18.73 4.34
N PRO A 100 2.56 20.02 3.99
CA PRO A 100 1.32 20.80 3.87
C PRO A 100 0.44 20.32 2.70
N ASP A 101 1.04 19.74 1.68
CA ASP A 101 0.35 19.24 0.49
C ASP A 101 0.04 17.74 0.64
N ASP A 102 -0.87 17.26 -0.20
CA ASP A 102 -1.26 15.84 -0.24
C ASP A 102 -0.18 14.96 -0.87
N ASP A 103 0.69 15.55 -1.69
CA ASP A 103 1.83 14.86 -2.30
C ASP A 103 3.04 14.95 -1.38
N ILE A 104 3.51 13.81 -0.89
CA ILE A 104 4.61 13.78 0.05
C ILE A 104 5.87 13.19 -0.57
N ASP A 105 7.01 13.72 -0.17
CA ASP A 105 8.30 13.07 -0.40
C ASP A 105 8.47 11.93 0.60
N THR A 106 8.32 10.69 0.12
CA THR A 106 8.42 9.49 0.96
C THR A 106 9.81 9.31 1.57
N ALA A 107 10.86 9.83 0.93
CA ALA A 107 12.22 9.80 1.49
C ALA A 107 12.33 10.69 2.74
N VAL A 108 11.72 11.87 2.72
CA VAL A 108 11.69 12.78 3.87
C VAL A 108 10.86 12.16 5.00
N ALA A 109 9.69 11.59 4.69
CA ALA A 109 8.86 10.91 5.68
C ALA A 109 9.59 9.72 6.30
N LYS A 110 10.25 8.90 5.49
CA LYS A 110 11.07 7.77 5.97
C LYS A 110 12.15 8.24 6.95
N ASN A 111 12.87 9.30 6.61
CA ASN A 111 13.92 9.86 7.50
C ASN A 111 13.34 10.30 8.84
N TRP A 112 12.19 10.96 8.82
CA TRP A 112 11.50 11.36 10.05
C TRP A 112 11.15 10.13 10.92
N PHE A 113 10.60 9.07 10.33
CA PHE A 113 10.25 7.84 11.06
C PHE A 113 11.50 7.09 11.58
N MET A 114 12.60 7.14 10.85
CA MET A 114 13.87 6.56 11.32
C MET A 114 14.38 7.29 12.56
N ASP A 115 14.33 8.61 12.53
CA ASP A 115 14.83 9.46 13.60
C ASP A 115 13.93 9.42 14.85
N VAL A 116 12.65 9.73 14.67
CA VAL A 116 11.71 9.90 15.80
C VAL A 116 11.29 8.56 16.41
N CYS A 117 11.10 7.53 15.58
CA CYS A 117 10.63 6.22 16.02
C CYS A 117 11.76 5.22 16.25
N ALA A 118 12.99 5.59 15.95
CA ALA A 118 14.15 4.68 16.00
C ALA A 118 13.91 3.39 15.18
N LEU A 119 13.26 3.53 14.02
CA LEU A 119 12.99 2.42 13.11
C LEU A 119 14.17 2.18 12.17
N GLY A 120 14.40 0.92 11.81
CA GLY A 120 15.30 0.59 10.72
C GLY A 120 14.74 1.07 9.37
N ALA A 121 15.58 1.15 8.36
CA ALA A 121 15.22 1.65 7.03
C ALA A 121 14.00 0.95 6.42
N SER A 122 13.89 -0.38 6.56
CA SER A 122 12.75 -1.15 6.06
C SER A 122 11.44 -0.80 6.77
N GLY A 123 11.45 -0.75 8.10
CA GLY A 123 10.28 -0.38 8.90
C GLY A 123 9.83 1.04 8.62
N ALA A 124 10.77 1.97 8.55
CA ALA A 124 10.50 3.38 8.26
C ALA A 124 9.91 3.56 6.86
N SER A 125 10.41 2.83 5.84
CA SER A 125 9.84 2.85 4.49
C SER A 125 8.39 2.38 4.46
N LYS A 126 8.08 1.30 5.16
CA LYS A 126 6.72 0.75 5.24
C LYS A 126 5.77 1.71 5.96
N THR A 127 6.24 2.32 7.05
CA THR A 127 5.47 3.31 7.80
C THR A 127 5.22 4.58 6.97
N ALA A 128 6.22 5.04 6.24
CA ALA A 128 6.11 6.17 5.32
C ALA A 128 5.12 5.88 4.19
N ALA A 129 5.10 4.65 3.66
CA ALA A 129 4.15 4.24 2.63
C ALA A 129 2.70 4.31 3.13
N THR A 130 2.42 3.85 4.35
CA THR A 130 1.08 3.95 4.97
C THR A 130 0.69 5.41 5.20
N PHE A 131 1.61 6.23 5.70
CA PHE A 131 1.41 7.67 5.85
C PHE A 131 1.07 8.33 4.51
N SER A 132 1.79 7.96 3.44
CA SER A 132 1.54 8.46 2.09
C SER A 132 0.14 8.09 1.57
N LEU A 133 -0.32 6.86 1.82
CA LEU A 133 -1.68 6.43 1.46
C LEU A 133 -2.74 7.32 2.12
N LEU A 134 -2.57 7.59 3.41
CA LEU A 134 -3.48 8.45 4.16
C LEU A 134 -3.44 9.89 3.67
N LYS A 135 -2.25 10.43 3.42
CA LYS A 135 -2.07 11.80 2.93
C LYS A 135 -2.70 12.00 1.57
N SER A 136 -2.54 11.04 0.67
CA SER A 136 -3.12 11.16 -0.67
C SER A 136 -4.65 11.11 -0.66
N GLY A 137 -5.24 10.30 0.22
CA GLY A 137 -6.70 10.14 0.28
C GLY A 137 -7.34 9.69 -1.03
N LYS A 138 -6.56 9.15 -1.97
CA LYS A 138 -7.03 8.75 -3.30
C LYS A 138 -7.37 7.27 -3.33
N ILE A 139 -8.40 6.93 -4.09
CA ILE A 139 -8.85 5.56 -4.28
C ILE A 139 -7.98 4.85 -5.32
N LYS A 140 -7.75 3.54 -5.12
CA LYS A 140 -6.90 2.73 -5.98
C LYS A 140 -7.25 2.79 -7.46
N ASP A 141 -8.53 2.84 -7.81
CA ASP A 141 -8.99 2.91 -9.20
C ASP A 141 -8.45 4.14 -9.94
N MET A 142 -8.23 5.23 -9.22
CA MET A 142 -7.59 6.43 -9.76
C MET A 142 -6.08 6.26 -9.94
N LEU A 143 -5.45 5.44 -9.08
CA LEU A 143 -4.03 5.14 -9.14
C LEU A 143 -3.71 4.15 -10.28
N GLU A 144 -4.54 3.14 -10.50
CA GLU A 144 -4.37 2.15 -11.56
C GLU A 144 -4.47 2.75 -12.96
N LYS A 145 -5.37 3.72 -13.16
CA LYS A 145 -5.48 4.44 -14.44
C LYS A 145 -4.20 5.20 -14.81
N ASN A 146 -3.45 5.65 -13.82
CA ASN A 146 -2.16 6.33 -14.04
C ASN A 146 -1.00 5.35 -14.27
N VAL A 147 -1.03 4.17 -13.66
CA VAL A 147 0.00 3.14 -13.82
C VAL A 147 -0.12 2.43 -15.17
N VAL A 148 -1.35 2.12 -15.61
CA VAL A 148 -1.60 1.47 -16.91
C VAL A 148 -1.14 2.32 -18.08
N LYS A 149 -1.17 3.64 -17.97
CA LYS A 149 -0.63 4.55 -19.00
C LYS A 149 0.89 4.54 -19.09
N LYS A 150 1.61 4.23 -17.99
CA LYS A 150 3.09 4.16 -17.98
C LYS A 150 3.63 2.80 -18.44
N THR A 151 2.89 1.72 -18.27
CA THR A 151 3.35 0.38 -18.64
C THR A 151 3.11 0.01 -20.11
N LYS A 152 2.17 0.65 -20.79
CA LYS A 152 1.92 0.38 -22.22
C LYS A 152 3.02 0.88 -23.16
N ASN A 153 3.89 1.78 -22.70
CA ASN A 153 4.92 2.37 -23.53
C ASN A 153 6.30 1.70 -23.45
N SER A 154 6.51 0.73 -22.56
CA SER A 154 7.84 0.17 -22.34
C SER A 154 7.96 -1.35 -22.57
N SER A 155 6.89 -2.08 -22.72
CA SER A 155 6.95 -3.55 -22.78
C SER A 155 7.00 -4.19 -24.18
N PRO A 156 6.46 -3.64 -25.27
CA PRO A 156 6.44 -4.35 -26.56
C PRO A 156 7.73 -4.29 -27.37
N VAL A 157 8.61 -3.33 -27.12
CA VAL A 157 9.75 -3.03 -28.00
C VAL A 157 10.91 -4.00 -27.80
N LYS A 158 11.13 -4.51 -26.58
CA LYS A 158 12.27 -5.41 -26.30
C LYS A 158 12.07 -6.83 -26.78
N SER A 159 10.85 -7.34 -26.81
CA SER A 159 10.58 -8.72 -27.26
C SER A 159 10.57 -8.88 -28.76
N GLU A 160 10.21 -7.87 -29.51
CA GLU A 160 10.25 -7.90 -30.98
C GLU A 160 11.66 -7.82 -31.54
N ALA A 161 12.56 -7.05 -30.90
CA ALA A 161 13.95 -6.94 -31.32
C ALA A 161 14.71 -8.25 -31.19
N VAL A 162 14.43 -9.04 -30.15
CA VAL A 162 15.08 -10.35 -29.94
C VAL A 162 14.62 -11.39 -30.96
N LYS A 163 13.33 -11.41 -31.32
CA LYS A 163 12.80 -12.31 -32.33
C LYS A 163 13.35 -12.01 -33.72
N LYS A 164 13.54 -10.75 -34.09
CA LYS A 164 14.12 -10.36 -35.37
C LYS A 164 15.58 -10.74 -35.53
N GLN A 165 16.36 -10.69 -34.47
CA GLN A 165 17.76 -11.11 -34.47
C GLN A 165 17.92 -12.62 -34.67
N ASN A 166 17.06 -13.43 -34.09
CA ASN A 166 17.10 -14.87 -34.24
C ASN A 166 16.72 -15.33 -35.67
N ILE A 167 15.76 -14.68 -36.28
CA ILE A 167 15.32 -14.98 -37.64
C ILE A 167 16.40 -14.64 -38.67
N SER A 168 17.15 -13.54 -38.49
CA SER A 168 18.24 -13.17 -39.40
C SER A 168 19.41 -14.13 -39.33
N VAL A 169 19.73 -14.67 -38.16
CA VAL A 169 20.79 -15.66 -38.00
C VAL A 169 20.44 -16.98 -38.67
N GLU A 170 19.21 -17.46 -38.57
CA GLU A 170 18.77 -18.68 -39.25
C GLU A 170 18.80 -18.55 -40.77
N LYS A 171 18.44 -17.42 -41.34
CA LYS A 171 18.48 -17.17 -42.76
C LYS A 171 19.92 -17.17 -43.32
N MET A 172 20.86 -16.63 -42.58
CA MET A 172 22.28 -16.61 -42.97
C MET A 172 22.88 -18.00 -42.96
N THR A 173 22.52 -18.84 -42.01
CA THR A 173 23.01 -20.24 -41.95
C THR A 173 22.49 -21.09 -43.08
N LEU A 174 21.27 -20.87 -43.53
CA LEU A 174 20.68 -21.61 -44.66
C LEU A 174 21.30 -21.22 -46.02
N GLN A 175 21.77 -20.01 -46.20
CA GLN A 175 22.44 -19.55 -47.40
C GLN A 175 23.84 -20.11 -47.55
N GLU A 176 24.56 -20.35 -46.48
CA GLU A 176 25.89 -20.97 -46.53
C GLU A 176 25.86 -22.43 -46.90
N ASN A 177 24.79 -23.15 -46.64
CA ASN A 177 24.66 -24.56 -46.95
C ASN A 177 24.20 -24.83 -48.39
N SER A 178 23.79 -23.85 -49.13
CA SER A 178 23.34 -24.00 -50.51
C SER A 178 24.38 -23.67 -51.57
N GLY A 179 25.58 -23.29 -51.15
CA GLY A 179 26.74 -23.11 -52.00
C GLY A 179 27.64 -24.37 -52.07
#